data_58a456ef0c7fa050625410d4fae357c2
#
_entry.id   58a456ef0c7fa050625410d4fae357c2
#
_cell.length_a   1.000
_cell.length_b   1.000
_cell.length_c   1.000
_cell.angle_alpha   90.00
_cell.angle_beta   90.00
_cell.angle_gamma   90.00
#
_symmetry.space_group_name_H-M   'P 1'
#
loop_
_entity.id
_entity.type
_entity.pdbx_description
1 polymer ?
#
loop_
_entity_poly.entity_id
_entity_poly.type
_entity_poly.pdbx_seq_one_letter_code
_entity_poly.pdbx_strand_id
1 'polypeptide(L)'
;MRVQILSDLHLEIALRADRPKPVPDGADSPLRVADDADLVVLAGDILSAARPDLMRWLGNVARAADRPFVYVPGNHEFYGCEYHEALENLYRFFSGTSIYPLHDEALVMDGVRFLGTTLWSDFAAGVDAAAGETQADAIAVANRYLNDSRRISIDTPQGRVPFEAAQALEKHVEARYFLETSLAQPFDGKTVVVTHHAPCVDASMHPGYPLGLSTGASPRNYRICCPMPMSGYGAIRTRMSISGTTKPVCSATRPDTRARPCRVVLMG
;
A
#
# COMPACT_ATOMS: atom_id res chain seq x y z
N MET A 1 6.20 13.62 -16.81
CA MET A 1 6.15 12.19 -16.35
C MET A 1 4.70 11.82 -16.13
N ARG A 2 4.24 10.76 -16.78
CA ARG A 2 2.92 10.16 -16.61
C ARG A 2 3.07 8.91 -15.76
N VAL A 3 2.29 8.80 -14.70
CA VAL A 3 2.40 7.70 -13.73
C VAL A 3 1.13 6.88 -13.80
N GLN A 4 1.28 5.58 -14.04
CA GLN A 4 0.21 4.60 -13.87
C GLN A 4 0.25 4.09 -12.42
N ILE A 5 -0.92 4.00 -11.78
CA ILE A 5 -1.02 3.57 -10.38
C ILE A 5 -1.94 2.35 -10.31
N LEU A 6 -1.46 1.32 -9.63
CA LEU A 6 -2.16 0.06 -9.39
C LEU A 6 -2.03 -0.33 -7.92
N SER A 7 -3.07 -0.93 -7.35
CA SER A 7 -3.03 -1.57 -6.03
C SER A 7 -4.04 -2.71 -5.94
N ASP A 8 -3.99 -3.48 -4.86
CA ASP A 8 -4.98 -4.50 -4.49
C ASP A 8 -5.25 -5.53 -5.61
N LEU A 9 -4.19 -5.97 -6.31
CA LEU A 9 -4.32 -7.01 -7.34
C LEU A 9 -4.51 -8.40 -6.74
N HIS A 10 -3.98 -8.64 -5.54
CA HIS A 10 -4.11 -9.89 -4.79
C HIS A 10 -3.82 -11.12 -5.64
N LEU A 11 -2.71 -11.12 -6.36
CA LEU A 11 -2.36 -12.21 -7.28
C LEU A 11 -2.21 -13.55 -6.57
N GLU A 12 -1.82 -13.56 -5.31
CA GLU A 12 -1.72 -14.76 -4.47
C GLU A 12 -3.09 -15.39 -4.19
N ILE A 13 -4.18 -14.59 -4.23
CA ILE A 13 -5.56 -15.05 -4.08
C ILE A 13 -6.12 -15.51 -5.43
N ALA A 14 -5.89 -14.71 -6.47
CA ALA A 14 -6.38 -14.99 -7.82
C ALA A 14 -5.71 -16.22 -8.43
N LEU A 15 -4.42 -16.44 -8.11
CA LEU A 15 -3.56 -17.49 -8.66
C LEU A 15 -3.12 -18.45 -7.54
N ARG A 16 -4.06 -19.16 -6.95
CA ARG A 16 -3.85 -20.03 -5.78
C ARG A 16 -2.81 -21.12 -6.07
N ALA A 17 -1.95 -21.37 -5.08
CA ALA A 17 -0.88 -22.36 -5.21
C ALA A 17 -1.40 -23.82 -5.33
N ASP A 18 -2.59 -24.09 -4.80
CA ASP A 18 -3.27 -25.40 -4.89
C ASP A 18 -3.88 -25.68 -6.27
N ARG A 19 -3.93 -24.68 -7.13
CA ARG A 19 -4.38 -24.75 -8.51
C ARG A 19 -3.41 -24.00 -9.43
N PRO A 20 -2.20 -24.53 -9.63
CA PRO A 20 -1.17 -23.84 -10.39
C PRO A 20 -1.63 -23.69 -11.85
N LYS A 21 -2.19 -22.53 -12.16
CA LYS A 21 -2.33 -22.08 -13.53
C LYS A 21 -1.15 -21.14 -13.79
N PRO A 22 -0.53 -21.20 -14.97
CA PRO A 22 0.44 -20.17 -15.36
C PRO A 22 -0.24 -18.81 -15.23
N VAL A 23 0.51 -17.82 -14.71
CA VAL A 23 -0.01 -16.45 -14.71
C VAL A 23 -0.23 -16.04 -16.16
N PRO A 24 -1.45 -15.60 -16.52
CA PRO A 24 -1.74 -15.24 -17.90
C PRO A 24 -0.80 -14.11 -18.38
N ASP A 25 -0.31 -14.27 -19.60
CA ASP A 25 0.53 -13.28 -20.28
C ASP A 25 -0.28 -12.50 -21.33
N GLY A 26 0.28 -11.41 -21.84
CA GLY A 26 -0.29 -10.62 -22.92
C GLY A 26 -1.66 -10.03 -22.60
N ALA A 27 -2.63 -10.28 -23.45
CA ALA A 27 -3.98 -9.69 -23.34
C ALA A 27 -4.74 -10.10 -22.07
N ASP A 28 -4.45 -11.27 -21.52
CA ASP A 28 -5.10 -11.80 -20.31
C ASP A 28 -4.30 -11.55 -19.03
N SER A 29 -3.17 -10.82 -19.14
CA SER A 29 -2.36 -10.46 -17.97
C SER A 29 -3.16 -9.68 -16.93
N PRO A 30 -3.12 -10.07 -15.64
CA PRO A 30 -3.78 -9.34 -14.57
C PRO A 30 -3.20 -7.94 -14.34
N LEU A 31 -2.01 -7.67 -14.85
CA LEU A 31 -1.36 -6.37 -14.83
C LEU A 31 -1.02 -5.97 -16.27
N ARG A 32 -1.59 -4.85 -16.70
CA ARG A 32 -1.27 -4.22 -17.98
C ARG A 32 -0.64 -2.87 -17.73
N VAL A 33 0.53 -2.67 -18.30
CA VAL A 33 1.19 -1.36 -18.30
C VAL A 33 0.65 -0.56 -19.48
N ALA A 34 0.22 0.68 -19.19
CA ALA A 34 -0.26 1.59 -20.23
C ALA A 34 0.92 2.03 -21.13
N ASP A 35 0.71 2.02 -22.44
CA ASP A 35 1.75 2.35 -23.41
C ASP A 35 2.35 3.74 -23.23
N ASP A 36 1.55 4.66 -22.68
CA ASP A 36 1.92 6.05 -22.45
C ASP A 36 2.40 6.33 -21.02
N ALA A 37 2.52 5.31 -20.15
CA ALA A 37 3.08 5.48 -18.82
C ALA A 37 4.60 5.60 -18.87
N ASP A 38 5.15 6.59 -18.19
CA ASP A 38 6.60 6.75 -18.01
C ASP A 38 7.09 5.94 -16.80
N LEU A 39 6.21 5.72 -15.81
CA LEU A 39 6.48 5.01 -14.56
C LEU A 39 5.22 4.32 -14.05
N VAL A 40 5.38 3.16 -13.38
CA VAL A 40 4.30 2.44 -12.71
C VAL A 40 4.49 2.52 -11.20
N VAL A 41 3.44 2.84 -10.45
CA VAL A 41 3.40 2.75 -9.00
C VAL A 41 2.53 1.56 -8.62
N LEU A 42 3.09 0.64 -7.86
CA LEU A 42 2.40 -0.47 -7.21
C LEU A 42 2.21 -0.11 -5.74
N ALA A 43 0.98 0.26 -5.36
CA ALA A 43 0.67 0.78 -4.03
C ALA A 43 0.11 -0.30 -3.10
N GLY A 44 0.78 -1.44 -3.04
CA GLY A 44 0.52 -2.54 -2.10
C GLY A 44 -0.56 -3.53 -2.51
N ASP A 45 -0.54 -4.67 -1.82
CA ASP A 45 -1.45 -5.80 -2.04
C ASP A 45 -1.41 -6.32 -3.48
N ILE A 46 -0.23 -6.42 -4.03
CA ILE A 46 0.01 -6.94 -5.38
C ILE A 46 0.16 -8.45 -5.35
N LEU A 47 1.01 -8.94 -4.44
CA LEU A 47 1.35 -10.37 -4.28
C LEU A 47 1.92 -10.63 -2.88
N SER A 48 1.99 -11.89 -2.44
CA SER A 48 2.71 -12.26 -1.22
C SER A 48 4.20 -12.50 -1.50
N ALA A 49 5.09 -12.01 -0.63
CA ALA A 49 6.53 -12.27 -0.68
C ALA A 49 6.90 -13.75 -0.41
N ALA A 50 5.95 -14.56 0.06
CA ALA A 50 6.07 -16.02 0.13
C ALA A 50 5.91 -16.71 -1.24
N ARG A 51 5.65 -15.96 -2.33
CA ARG A 51 5.36 -16.48 -3.66
C ARG A 51 6.45 -16.05 -4.68
N PRO A 52 7.60 -16.72 -4.71
CA PRO A 52 8.70 -16.39 -5.64
C PRO A 52 8.32 -16.56 -7.12
N ASP A 53 7.33 -17.40 -7.42
CA ASP A 53 6.77 -17.53 -8.76
C ASP A 53 6.07 -16.26 -9.24
N LEU A 54 5.27 -15.61 -8.37
CA LEU A 54 4.60 -14.35 -8.66
C LEU A 54 5.61 -13.18 -8.73
N MET A 55 6.60 -13.15 -7.84
CA MET A 55 7.66 -12.16 -7.92
C MET A 55 8.44 -12.26 -9.25
N ARG A 56 8.75 -13.48 -9.69
CA ARG A 56 9.41 -13.70 -11.00
C ARG A 56 8.53 -13.22 -12.15
N TRP A 57 7.25 -13.53 -12.11
CA TRP A 57 6.31 -13.05 -13.11
C TRP A 57 6.26 -11.52 -13.14
N LEU A 58 6.14 -10.84 -12.00
CA LEU A 58 6.14 -9.37 -11.93
C LEU A 58 7.44 -8.78 -12.49
N GLY A 59 8.59 -9.39 -12.19
CA GLY A 59 9.89 -9.01 -12.76
C GLY A 59 9.93 -9.13 -14.29
N ASN A 60 9.28 -10.15 -14.84
CA ASN A 60 9.16 -10.32 -16.31
C ASN A 60 8.23 -9.26 -16.92
N VAL A 61 7.12 -8.92 -16.25
CA VAL A 61 6.23 -7.83 -16.68
C VAL A 61 6.96 -6.50 -16.72
N ALA A 62 7.70 -6.17 -15.67
CA ALA A 62 8.46 -4.92 -15.61
C ALA A 62 9.54 -4.86 -16.69
N ARG A 63 10.24 -5.98 -16.94
CA ARG A 63 11.23 -6.07 -18.02
C ARG A 63 10.60 -5.90 -19.40
N ALA A 64 9.44 -6.54 -19.63
CA ALA A 64 8.74 -6.43 -20.92
C ALA A 64 8.17 -5.04 -21.16
N ALA A 65 7.76 -4.36 -20.10
CA ALA A 65 7.26 -2.98 -20.16
C ALA A 65 8.38 -1.96 -20.44
N ASP A 66 9.62 -2.30 -20.10
CA ASP A 66 10.78 -1.40 -20.18
C ASP A 66 10.52 -0.05 -19.48
N ARG A 67 9.95 -0.12 -18.28
CA ARG A 67 9.57 1.02 -17.44
C ARG A 67 10.01 0.78 -15.99
N PRO A 68 10.34 1.83 -15.23
CA PRO A 68 10.54 1.73 -13.79
C PRO A 68 9.22 1.50 -13.05
N PHE A 69 9.29 0.70 -12.00
CA PHE A 69 8.20 0.42 -11.09
C PHE A 69 8.60 0.85 -9.67
N VAL A 70 7.86 1.76 -9.07
CA VAL A 70 7.94 2.05 -7.63
C VAL A 70 6.97 1.11 -6.93
N TYR A 71 7.46 0.28 -6.01
CA TYR A 71 6.66 -0.72 -5.33
C TYR A 71 6.63 -0.49 -3.83
N VAL A 72 5.47 -0.15 -3.30
CA VAL A 72 5.22 -0.05 -1.87
C VAL A 72 4.49 -1.32 -1.42
N PRO A 73 4.99 -2.08 -0.45
CA PRO A 73 4.29 -3.26 0.05
C PRO A 73 3.01 -2.87 0.80
N GLY A 74 1.95 -3.67 0.64
CA GLY A 74 0.77 -3.66 1.49
C GLY A 74 0.88 -4.71 2.59
N ASN A 75 -0.20 -5.01 3.30
CA ASN A 75 -0.17 -6.05 4.33
C ASN A 75 -0.12 -7.47 3.73
N HIS A 76 -0.67 -7.69 2.54
CA HIS A 76 -0.65 -9.00 1.88
C HIS A 76 0.74 -9.44 1.41
N GLU A 77 1.64 -8.51 1.15
CA GLU A 77 3.04 -8.85 0.87
C GLU A 77 3.70 -9.63 2.01
N PHE A 78 3.28 -9.40 3.25
CA PHE A 78 3.82 -10.07 4.44
C PHE A 78 3.12 -11.42 4.74
N TYR A 79 2.01 -11.75 4.07
CA TYR A 79 1.26 -12.97 4.35
C TYR A 79 2.05 -14.23 4.05
N GLY A 80 2.15 -15.10 5.06
CA GLY A 80 2.89 -16.37 4.99
C GLY A 80 4.39 -16.23 5.28
N CYS A 81 4.84 -15.05 5.70
CA CYS A 81 6.23 -14.76 6.07
C CYS A 81 6.33 -14.21 7.49
N GLU A 82 7.54 -14.19 8.00
CA GLU A 82 7.94 -13.28 9.05
C GLU A 82 8.11 -11.87 8.43
N TYR A 83 7.83 -10.84 9.22
CA TYR A 83 7.76 -9.45 8.77
C TYR A 83 9.03 -8.96 8.06
N HIS A 84 10.19 -9.13 8.67
CA HIS A 84 11.46 -8.69 8.11
C HIS A 84 11.92 -9.60 6.97
N GLU A 85 11.64 -10.90 7.07
CA GLU A 85 11.91 -11.85 5.98
C GLU A 85 11.13 -11.50 4.70
N ALA A 86 9.88 -11.05 4.85
CA ALA A 86 9.10 -10.59 3.69
C ALA A 86 9.76 -9.41 2.98
N LEU A 87 10.24 -8.41 3.73
CA LEU A 87 10.95 -7.25 3.19
C LEU A 87 12.27 -7.68 2.53
N GLU A 88 13.07 -8.48 3.21
CA GLU A 88 14.32 -9.01 2.65
C GLU A 88 14.09 -9.77 1.35
N ASN A 89 13.02 -10.56 1.27
CA ASN A 89 12.64 -11.29 0.07
C ASN A 89 12.32 -10.32 -1.08
N LEU A 90 11.54 -9.27 -0.83
CA LEU A 90 11.19 -8.27 -1.84
C LEU A 90 12.43 -7.54 -2.35
N TYR A 91 13.27 -7.01 -1.45
CA TYR A 91 14.48 -6.27 -1.83
C TYR A 91 15.48 -7.15 -2.57
N ARG A 92 15.74 -8.36 -2.06
CA ARG A 92 16.66 -9.30 -2.68
C ARG A 92 16.18 -9.74 -4.05
N PHE A 93 14.90 -10.03 -4.20
CA PHE A 93 14.34 -10.54 -5.45
C PHE A 93 14.34 -9.49 -6.55
N PHE A 94 14.01 -8.25 -6.22
CA PHE A 94 13.96 -7.16 -7.19
C PHE A 94 15.28 -6.40 -7.34
N SER A 95 16.32 -6.77 -6.61
CA SER A 95 17.65 -6.21 -6.77
C SER A 95 18.16 -6.38 -8.21
N GLY A 96 18.62 -5.29 -8.82
CA GLY A 96 19.11 -5.28 -10.21
C GLY A 96 18.01 -5.35 -11.28
N THR A 97 16.75 -5.21 -10.88
CA THR A 97 15.60 -5.06 -11.81
C THR A 97 15.17 -3.61 -11.91
N SER A 98 14.15 -3.32 -12.75
CA SER A 98 13.49 -2.00 -12.82
C SER A 98 12.38 -1.83 -11.79
N ILE A 99 12.27 -2.71 -10.79
CA ILE A 99 11.31 -2.61 -9.68
C ILE A 99 12.05 -2.14 -8.44
N TYR A 100 11.58 -1.07 -7.84
CA TYR A 100 12.15 -0.39 -6.68
C TYR A 100 11.20 -0.52 -5.49
N PRO A 101 11.38 -1.54 -4.61
CA PRO A 101 10.61 -1.63 -3.37
C PRO A 101 10.95 -0.43 -2.48
N LEU A 102 9.93 0.17 -1.87
CA LEU A 102 10.07 1.26 -0.90
C LEU A 102 9.23 0.94 0.34
N HIS A 103 9.90 0.76 1.47
CA HIS A 103 9.27 0.58 2.77
C HIS A 103 9.97 1.47 3.79
N ASP A 104 9.33 2.60 4.13
CA ASP A 104 9.93 3.70 4.89
C ASP A 104 11.20 4.25 4.23
N GLU A 105 11.14 4.38 2.91
CA GLU A 105 12.27 4.79 2.08
C GLU A 105 11.89 5.83 1.04
N ALA A 106 12.92 6.57 0.60
CA ALA A 106 12.82 7.59 -0.42
C ALA A 106 13.59 7.18 -1.69
N LEU A 107 13.00 7.45 -2.85
CA LEU A 107 13.64 7.31 -4.16
C LEU A 107 13.50 8.61 -4.94
N VAL A 108 14.58 9.08 -5.56
CA VAL A 108 14.54 10.20 -6.49
C VAL A 108 14.72 9.67 -7.91
N MET A 109 13.77 10.00 -8.79
CA MET A 109 13.79 9.60 -10.19
C MET A 109 13.25 10.75 -11.04
N ASP A 110 14.00 11.14 -12.06
CA ASP A 110 13.64 12.23 -13.01
C ASP A 110 13.20 13.54 -12.32
N GLY A 111 13.89 13.92 -11.23
CA GLY A 111 13.59 15.13 -10.46
C GLY A 111 12.31 15.04 -9.62
N VAL A 112 11.76 13.85 -9.44
CA VAL A 112 10.63 13.58 -8.54
C VAL A 112 11.10 12.71 -7.39
N ARG A 113 10.80 13.13 -6.16
CA ARG A 113 11.04 12.34 -4.95
C ARG A 113 9.82 11.51 -4.62
N PHE A 114 9.97 10.20 -4.55
CA PHE A 114 8.96 9.25 -4.07
C PHE A 114 9.27 8.88 -2.63
N LEU A 115 8.29 8.97 -1.74
CA LEU A 115 8.35 8.49 -0.36
C LEU A 115 7.37 7.33 -0.24
N GLY A 116 7.87 6.12 0.04
CA GLY A 116 7.07 4.91 0.05
C GLY A 116 6.98 4.29 1.45
N THR A 117 5.76 3.93 1.88
CA THR A 117 5.51 3.22 3.13
C THR A 117 4.19 2.45 3.10
N THR A 118 4.14 1.30 3.79
CA THR A 118 2.86 0.59 4.03
C THR A 118 1.91 1.44 4.87
N LEU A 119 2.44 2.27 5.76
CA LEU A 119 1.77 3.16 6.71
C LEU A 119 1.04 2.44 7.84
N TRP A 120 0.59 1.21 7.69
CA TRP A 120 -0.17 0.47 8.71
C TRP A 120 -1.31 1.30 9.35
N SER A 121 -1.68 1.03 10.63
CA SER A 121 -2.82 1.66 11.30
C SER A 121 -2.50 2.16 12.70
N ASP A 122 -3.03 3.34 13.05
CA ASP A 122 -3.09 3.80 14.45
C ASP A 122 -4.36 3.34 15.17
N PHE A 123 -5.31 2.71 14.46
CA PHE A 123 -6.61 2.29 15.01
C PHE A 123 -7.41 3.39 15.71
N ALA A 124 -7.06 4.66 15.51
CA ALA A 124 -7.75 5.79 16.15
C ALA A 124 -8.98 6.24 15.36
N ALA A 125 -8.99 5.98 14.06
CA ALA A 125 -10.13 6.33 13.21
C ALA A 125 -11.34 5.46 13.53
N GLY A 126 -12.46 6.07 13.80
CA GLY A 126 -13.71 5.37 14.12
C GLY A 126 -13.91 5.07 15.60
N VAL A 127 -13.01 5.51 16.47
CA VAL A 127 -13.22 5.53 17.91
C VAL A 127 -14.18 6.65 18.27
N ASP A 128 -15.32 6.31 18.84
CA ASP A 128 -16.29 7.29 19.36
C ASP A 128 -16.02 7.54 20.86
N ALA A 129 -15.18 8.54 21.12
CA ALA A 129 -14.88 8.92 22.50
C ALA A 129 -16.11 9.42 23.28
N ALA A 130 -17.15 9.95 22.62
CA ALA A 130 -18.40 10.34 23.26
C ALA A 130 -19.22 9.13 23.71
N ALA A 131 -19.08 7.99 23.04
CA ALA A 131 -19.63 6.71 23.45
C ALA A 131 -18.76 5.97 24.48
N GLY A 132 -17.60 6.54 24.88
CA GLY A 132 -16.67 5.92 25.82
C GLY A 132 -15.75 4.88 25.17
N GLU A 133 -15.69 4.82 23.86
CA GLU A 133 -14.77 3.93 23.14
C GLU A 133 -13.33 4.43 23.21
N THR A 134 -12.38 3.51 23.19
CA THR A 134 -10.94 3.79 23.25
C THR A 134 -10.17 3.17 22.08
N GLN A 135 -8.96 3.65 21.83
CA GLN A 135 -8.05 3.01 20.86
C GLN A 135 -7.75 1.54 21.26
N ALA A 136 -7.70 1.23 22.55
CA ALA A 136 -7.51 -0.14 23.02
C ALA A 136 -8.67 -1.07 22.59
N ASP A 137 -9.91 -0.56 22.60
CA ASP A 137 -11.06 -1.31 22.11
C ASP A 137 -10.95 -1.57 20.60
N ALA A 138 -10.51 -0.57 19.82
CA ALA A 138 -10.27 -0.73 18.40
C ALA A 138 -9.17 -1.75 18.11
N ILE A 139 -8.09 -1.76 18.88
CA ILE A 139 -6.99 -2.75 18.80
C ILE A 139 -7.52 -4.17 19.12
N ALA A 140 -8.33 -4.32 20.16
CA ALA A 140 -8.91 -5.60 20.52
C ALA A 140 -9.83 -6.14 19.41
N VAL A 141 -10.64 -5.26 18.80
CA VAL A 141 -11.47 -5.58 17.63
C VAL A 141 -10.60 -5.96 16.44
N ALA A 142 -9.52 -5.22 16.17
CA ALA A 142 -8.59 -5.51 15.08
C ALA A 142 -7.99 -6.91 15.23
N ASN A 143 -7.44 -7.26 16.40
CA ASN A 143 -6.86 -8.57 16.67
C ASN A 143 -7.86 -9.72 16.47
N ARG A 144 -9.14 -9.48 16.73
CA ARG A 144 -10.18 -10.48 16.53
C ARG A 144 -10.55 -10.72 15.07
N TYR A 145 -10.58 -9.65 14.26
CA TYR A 145 -11.18 -9.70 12.92
C TYR A 145 -10.19 -9.58 11.77
N LEU A 146 -9.00 -8.98 11.98
CA LEU A 146 -7.98 -8.91 10.94
C LEU A 146 -7.26 -10.24 10.75
N ASN A 147 -6.91 -10.53 9.50
CA ASN A 147 -6.15 -11.73 9.18
C ASN A 147 -4.65 -11.57 9.44
N ASP A 148 -4.17 -10.35 9.64
CA ASP A 148 -2.75 -10.05 9.75
C ASP A 148 -2.09 -10.85 10.86
N SER A 149 -2.71 -10.89 12.06
CA SER A 149 -2.21 -11.67 13.19
C SER A 149 -2.16 -13.18 12.97
N ARG A 150 -2.93 -13.69 12.00
CA ARG A 150 -2.96 -15.10 11.63
C ARG A 150 -2.05 -15.43 10.45
N ARG A 151 -1.63 -14.43 9.71
CA ARG A 151 -0.93 -14.59 8.44
C ARG A 151 0.48 -14.05 8.46
N ILE A 152 0.80 -13.17 9.40
CA ILE A 152 2.10 -12.53 9.54
C ILE A 152 2.64 -12.88 10.92
N SER A 153 3.93 -13.20 11.01
CA SER A 153 4.67 -13.28 12.27
C SER A 153 5.75 -12.20 12.31
N ILE A 154 6.22 -11.88 13.50
CA ILE A 154 7.33 -10.95 13.70
C ILE A 154 8.27 -11.49 14.77
N ASP A 155 9.58 -11.38 14.53
CA ASP A 155 10.58 -11.72 15.51
C ASP A 155 10.76 -10.58 16.53
N THR A 156 10.73 -10.96 17.79
CA THR A 156 10.96 -10.08 18.94
C THR A 156 12.10 -10.61 19.79
N PRO A 157 12.67 -9.84 20.73
CA PRO A 157 13.67 -10.36 21.65
C PRO A 157 13.20 -11.59 22.48
N GLN A 158 11.90 -11.76 22.61
CA GLN A 158 11.28 -12.89 23.33
C GLN A 158 10.96 -14.08 22.42
N GLY A 159 11.20 -13.96 21.12
CA GLY A 159 10.93 -14.97 20.10
C GLY A 159 9.91 -14.53 19.07
N ARG A 160 9.58 -15.44 18.16
CA ARG A 160 8.62 -15.18 17.07
C ARG A 160 7.19 -15.20 17.60
N VAL A 161 6.44 -14.14 17.33
CA VAL A 161 5.04 -13.93 17.73
C VAL A 161 4.16 -13.58 16.53
N PRO A 162 2.82 -13.72 16.62
CA PRO A 162 1.91 -13.17 15.65
C PRO A 162 2.08 -11.65 15.52
N PHE A 163 1.93 -11.14 14.30
CA PHE A 163 1.91 -9.69 14.04
C PHE A 163 0.52 -9.14 14.35
N GLU A 164 0.31 -8.74 15.58
CA GLU A 164 -0.96 -8.21 16.07
C GLU A 164 -1.11 -6.71 15.81
N ALA A 165 -2.27 -6.14 16.17
CA ALA A 165 -2.55 -4.72 16.00
C ALA A 165 -1.58 -3.82 16.79
N ALA A 166 -0.99 -4.31 17.89
CA ALA A 166 0.03 -3.58 18.63
C ALA A 166 1.30 -3.37 17.78
N GLN A 167 1.76 -4.41 17.09
CA GLN A 167 2.90 -4.32 16.17
C GLN A 167 2.57 -3.43 14.95
N ALA A 168 1.34 -3.53 14.43
CA ALA A 168 0.90 -2.65 13.35
C ALA A 168 0.88 -1.17 13.75
N LEU A 169 0.46 -0.86 14.99
CA LEU A 169 0.54 0.48 15.56
C LEU A 169 2.00 0.97 15.70
N GLU A 170 2.90 0.10 16.16
CA GLU A 170 4.34 0.41 16.25
C GLU A 170 4.92 0.77 14.88
N LYS A 171 4.63 -0.06 13.86
CA LYS A 171 5.05 0.19 12.47
C LYS A 171 4.39 1.44 11.87
N HIS A 172 3.18 1.77 12.28
CA HIS A 172 2.55 3.03 11.91
C HIS A 172 3.31 4.24 12.46
N VAL A 173 3.75 4.20 13.72
CA VAL A 173 4.53 5.28 14.33
C VAL A 173 5.87 5.47 13.61
N GLU A 174 6.56 4.37 13.27
CA GLU A 174 7.81 4.39 12.49
C GLU A 174 7.59 5.02 11.09
N ALA A 175 6.58 4.58 10.38
CA ALA A 175 6.21 5.08 9.06
C ALA A 175 5.87 6.58 9.08
N ARG A 176 5.13 7.02 10.08
CA ARG A 176 4.84 8.45 10.27
C ARG A 176 6.10 9.27 10.52
N TYR A 177 6.96 8.80 11.41
CA TYR A 177 8.22 9.48 11.69
C TYR A 177 9.07 9.61 10.41
N PHE A 178 9.16 8.54 9.61
CA PHE A 178 9.82 8.58 8.31
C PHE A 178 9.20 9.65 7.38
N LEU A 179 7.88 9.69 7.24
CA LEU A 179 7.21 10.65 6.36
C LEU A 179 7.40 12.09 6.87
N GLU A 180 7.22 12.34 8.16
CA GLU A 180 7.36 13.67 8.77
C GLU A 180 8.79 14.21 8.60
N THR A 181 9.79 13.39 8.89
CA THR A 181 11.21 13.77 8.74
C THR A 181 11.61 13.96 7.28
N SER A 182 11.16 13.10 6.39
CA SER A 182 11.46 13.19 4.95
C SER A 182 10.79 14.40 4.30
N LEU A 183 9.55 14.72 4.66
CA LEU A 183 8.83 15.87 4.15
C LEU A 183 9.39 17.21 4.68
N ALA A 184 9.96 17.21 5.88
CA ALA A 184 10.62 18.39 6.43
C ALA A 184 11.94 18.74 5.70
N GLN A 185 12.52 17.78 4.99
CA GLN A 185 13.74 18.02 4.22
C GLN A 185 13.42 18.77 2.91
N PRO A 186 14.06 19.93 2.66
CA PRO A 186 13.91 20.64 1.40
C PRO A 186 14.23 19.74 0.20
N PHE A 187 13.46 19.85 -0.86
CA PHE A 187 13.68 19.14 -2.11
C PHE A 187 13.30 20.06 -3.29
N ASP A 188 14.24 20.24 -4.21
CA ASP A 188 14.01 21.02 -5.43
C ASP A 188 13.36 20.11 -6.49
N GLY A 189 12.04 19.96 -6.40
CA GLY A 189 11.25 19.11 -7.27
C GLY A 189 9.92 18.73 -6.62
N LYS A 190 9.16 17.87 -7.30
CA LYS A 190 7.91 17.35 -6.79
C LYS A 190 8.17 16.18 -5.83
N THR A 191 7.39 16.11 -4.77
CA THR A 191 7.37 14.95 -3.88
C THR A 191 6.05 14.19 -4.06
N VAL A 192 6.15 12.89 -4.26
CA VAL A 192 5.03 11.95 -4.33
C VAL A 192 5.11 11.05 -3.10
N VAL A 193 4.07 11.03 -2.28
CA VAL A 193 3.95 10.09 -1.16
C VAL A 193 3.06 8.94 -1.60
N VAL A 194 3.58 7.73 -1.50
CA VAL A 194 2.87 6.49 -1.82
C VAL A 194 2.66 5.72 -0.54
N THR A 195 1.40 5.50 -0.17
CA THR A 195 1.03 4.67 0.98
C THR A 195 0.06 3.59 0.53
N HIS A 196 0.17 2.40 1.14
CA HIS A 196 -0.84 1.37 0.93
C HIS A 196 -2.08 1.67 1.77
N HIS A 197 -1.95 1.81 3.07
CA HIS A 197 -3.06 2.23 3.91
C HIS A 197 -3.33 3.75 3.75
N ALA A 198 -4.60 4.11 3.93
CA ALA A 198 -5.04 5.48 3.71
C ALA A 198 -4.45 6.47 4.73
N PRO A 199 -3.83 7.58 4.31
CA PRO A 199 -3.14 8.51 5.21
C PRO A 199 -4.09 9.43 5.99
N CYS A 200 -5.37 9.45 5.69
CA CYS A 200 -6.36 10.29 6.39
C CYS A 200 -7.81 9.80 6.21
N VAL A 201 -8.76 10.19 7.10
CA VAL A 201 -10.19 9.79 7.09
C VAL A 201 -10.86 10.19 5.79
N ASP A 202 -10.66 11.44 5.39
CA ASP A 202 -11.27 11.98 4.15
C ASP A 202 -10.84 11.18 2.92
N ALA A 203 -9.62 10.65 2.95
CA ALA A 203 -9.12 9.81 1.89
C ALA A 203 -9.72 8.39 1.91
N SER A 204 -10.32 7.97 3.00
CA SER A 204 -10.83 6.60 3.19
C SER A 204 -12.34 6.47 3.16
N MET A 205 -13.09 7.57 3.15
CA MET A 205 -14.56 7.55 3.23
C MET A 205 -15.19 6.84 2.03
N HIS A 206 -15.86 5.71 2.30
CA HIS A 206 -16.73 5.06 1.34
C HIS A 206 -18.18 5.29 1.76
N PRO A 207 -19.09 5.78 0.88
CA PRO A 207 -20.46 6.15 1.23
C PRO A 207 -21.30 5.04 1.89
N GLY A 208 -20.97 3.79 1.64
CA GLY A 208 -21.68 2.63 2.18
C GLY A 208 -21.16 2.09 3.52
N TYR A 209 -20.14 2.71 4.11
CA TYR A 209 -19.53 2.19 5.34
C TYR A 209 -19.23 3.32 6.32
N PRO A 210 -20.10 3.53 7.32
CA PRO A 210 -19.86 4.54 8.36
C PRO A 210 -18.61 4.19 9.19
N LEU A 211 -17.97 5.20 9.75
CA LEU A 211 -16.88 5.02 10.70
C LEU A 211 -17.39 4.34 11.98
N GLY A 212 -16.61 3.45 12.54
CA GLY A 212 -16.89 2.76 13.80
C GLY A 212 -15.72 1.83 14.15
N LEU A 213 -15.69 1.25 15.36
CA LEU A 213 -14.60 0.34 15.81
C LEU A 213 -14.35 -0.78 14.81
N SER A 214 -15.41 -1.35 14.24
CA SER A 214 -15.31 -2.40 13.21
C SER A 214 -14.74 -1.90 11.88
N THR A 215 -14.77 -0.58 11.64
CA THR A 215 -14.23 0.01 10.40
C THR A 215 -12.70 0.09 10.44
N GLY A 216 -12.12 0.35 11.60
CA GLY A 216 -10.67 0.27 11.83
C GLY A 216 -10.14 -1.16 11.77
N ALA A 217 -11.01 -2.15 12.01
CA ALA A 217 -10.69 -3.57 12.08
C ALA A 217 -11.19 -4.40 10.89
N SER A 218 -11.91 -3.82 9.92
CA SER A 218 -12.48 -4.61 8.82
C SER A 218 -11.47 -4.80 7.70
N PRO A 219 -11.22 -6.06 7.26
CA PRO A 219 -10.38 -6.33 6.09
C PRO A 219 -10.93 -5.73 4.79
N ARG A 220 -12.18 -5.30 4.79
CA ARG A 220 -12.84 -4.66 3.63
C ARG A 220 -12.82 -3.13 3.69
N ASN A 221 -12.36 -2.53 4.80
CA ASN A 221 -12.42 -1.10 5.04
C ASN A 221 -11.24 -0.65 5.89
N TYR A 222 -10.00 -0.83 5.40
CA TYR A 222 -8.85 -0.20 6.02
C TYR A 222 -8.99 1.31 5.87
N ARG A 223 -9.49 1.93 6.91
CA ARG A 223 -9.62 3.37 7.03
C ARG A 223 -8.75 3.82 8.16
N ILE A 224 -7.66 4.38 7.81
CA ILE A 224 -6.75 4.93 8.78
C ILE A 224 -6.69 6.40 8.57
N CYS A 225 -6.86 7.08 9.63
CA CYS A 225 -6.58 8.47 9.73
C CYS A 225 -5.54 8.77 10.72
N CYS A 226 -4.53 9.33 10.18
CA CYS A 226 -3.75 10.28 10.92
C CYS A 226 -4.07 11.67 10.38
N PRO A 227 -4.61 12.59 11.16
CA PRO A 227 -4.35 13.97 10.91
C PRO A 227 -2.84 14.13 11.11
N MET A 228 -2.05 14.05 10.04
CA MET A 228 -0.75 14.67 10.08
C MET A 228 -1.03 16.14 10.38
N PRO A 229 -0.53 16.72 11.47
CA PRO A 229 -0.62 18.15 11.68
C PRO A 229 0.27 18.78 10.60
N MET A 230 -0.33 19.06 9.46
CA MET A 230 0.26 19.79 8.35
C MET A 230 0.31 21.29 8.72
N SER A 231 0.80 21.60 9.93
CA SER A 231 1.04 22.96 10.36
C SER A 231 2.24 23.52 9.58
N GLY A 232 1.93 24.16 8.45
CA GLY A 232 2.92 24.84 7.64
C GLY A 232 2.92 24.49 6.15
N TYR A 233 2.36 23.38 5.76
CA TYR A 233 2.16 23.05 4.34
C TYR A 233 0.67 23.13 4.03
N GLY A 234 0.30 24.09 3.19
CA GLY A 234 -1.09 24.22 2.76
C GLY A 234 -1.57 22.87 2.22
N ALA A 235 -2.65 22.36 2.79
CA ALA A 235 -3.32 21.19 2.27
C ALA A 235 -3.81 21.54 0.85
N ILE A 236 -2.99 21.27 -0.15
CA ILE A 236 -3.38 21.38 -1.54
C ILE A 236 -4.31 20.19 -1.77
N ARG A 237 -5.61 20.44 -1.70
CA ARG A 237 -6.61 19.57 -2.32
C ARG A 237 -6.34 19.57 -3.82
N THR A 238 -5.41 18.79 -4.26
CA THR A 238 -5.23 18.56 -5.68
C THR A 238 -6.26 17.50 -6.06
N ARG A 239 -7.47 17.96 -6.41
CA ARG A 239 -8.27 17.24 -7.38
C ARG A 239 -7.34 17.05 -8.56
N MET A 240 -6.99 15.81 -8.88
CA MET A 240 -6.35 15.50 -10.15
C MET A 240 -7.31 15.91 -11.26
N SER A 241 -7.24 17.18 -11.69
CA SER A 241 -7.66 17.60 -13.00
C SER A 241 -6.47 17.31 -13.90
N ILE A 242 -6.40 16.10 -14.42
CA ILE A 242 -5.61 15.85 -15.63
C ILE A 242 -6.35 16.62 -16.72
N SER A 243 -5.88 17.81 -17.01
CA SER A 243 -6.30 18.56 -18.20
C SER A 243 -5.68 17.88 -19.42
N GLY A 244 -6.40 16.95 -19.96
CA GLY A 244 -6.09 16.19 -21.16
C GLY A 244 -7.14 15.10 -21.26
N THR A 245 -7.95 15.16 -22.29
CA THR A 245 -9.08 14.30 -22.64
C THR A 245 -8.74 12.81 -22.65
N THR A 246 -8.56 12.20 -21.49
CA THR A 246 -8.63 10.75 -21.31
C THR A 246 -9.18 10.50 -19.92
N LYS A 247 -10.33 9.81 -19.88
CA LYS A 247 -10.91 9.27 -18.65
C LYS A 247 -9.82 8.50 -17.91
N PRO A 248 -9.73 8.59 -16.56
CA PRO A 248 -8.84 7.71 -15.80
C PRO A 248 -9.26 6.28 -16.14
N VAL A 249 -8.39 5.56 -16.81
CA VAL A 249 -8.61 4.14 -17.11
C VAL A 249 -8.21 3.39 -15.85
N CYS A 250 -9.08 3.41 -14.87
CA CYS A 250 -9.17 2.37 -13.89
C CYS A 250 -9.97 1.24 -14.57
N SER A 251 -9.36 0.52 -15.51
CA SER A 251 -10.01 -0.61 -16.15
C SER A 251 -9.77 -1.86 -15.33
N ALA A 252 -10.45 -1.97 -14.20
CA ALA A 252 -10.81 -3.27 -13.68
C ALA A 252 -11.99 -3.78 -14.51
N THR A 253 -11.72 -4.44 -15.60
CA THR A 253 -12.74 -5.17 -16.36
C THR A 253 -13.03 -6.49 -15.68
N ARG A 254 -13.82 -6.43 -14.63
CA ARG A 254 -14.76 -7.49 -14.20
C ARG A 254 -15.87 -6.83 -13.38
N PRO A 255 -17.15 -7.12 -13.66
CA PRO A 255 -18.28 -6.47 -13.00
C PRO A 255 -18.50 -6.89 -11.55
N ASP A 256 -17.60 -7.63 -10.91
CA ASP A 256 -17.82 -8.19 -9.57
C ASP A 256 -16.61 -8.19 -8.63
N THR A 257 -15.52 -7.53 -8.97
CA THR A 257 -14.43 -7.31 -8.04
C THR A 257 -14.33 -5.83 -7.72
N ARG A 258 -14.64 -5.49 -6.48
CA ARG A 258 -14.60 -4.16 -5.90
C ARG A 258 -13.16 -3.63 -5.87
N ALA A 259 -12.70 -3.13 -7.01
CA ALA A 259 -11.43 -2.42 -7.08
C ALA A 259 -11.52 -1.19 -6.17
N ARG A 260 -10.62 -1.08 -5.20
CA ARG A 260 -10.50 0.08 -4.33
C ARG A 260 -9.71 1.16 -5.06
N PRO A 261 -10.02 2.45 -4.85
CA PRO A 261 -9.23 3.51 -5.47
C PRO A 261 -7.81 3.51 -4.88
N CYS A 262 -6.82 3.39 -5.76
CA CYS A 262 -5.43 3.66 -5.42
C CYS A 262 -5.24 5.08 -4.91
N ARG A 263 -4.35 5.25 -3.95
CA ARG A 263 -4.13 6.55 -3.32
C ARG A 263 -2.67 6.95 -3.37
N VAL A 264 -2.42 7.87 -4.27
CA VAL A 264 -1.17 8.62 -4.34
C VAL A 264 -1.49 10.06 -3.96
N VAL A 265 -0.79 10.57 -2.97
CA VAL A 265 -0.87 11.98 -2.59
C VAL A 265 0.30 12.70 -3.25
N LEU A 266 0.00 13.62 -4.18
CA LEU A 266 0.99 14.50 -4.76
C LEU A 266 1.07 15.77 -3.92
N MET A 267 2.25 16.06 -3.38
CA MET A 267 2.56 17.32 -2.72
C MET A 267 3.41 18.17 -3.67
N GLY A 268 2.93 19.34 -4.00
CA GLY A 268 3.58 20.29 -4.90
C GLY A 268 4.13 21.49 -4.16
#